data_8ceac028abcc35d3f94622c090e2f9e9
#
_entry.id   8ceac028abcc35d3f94622c090e2f9e9
#
_cell.length_a   1.000
_cell.length_b   1.000
_cell.length_c   1.000
_cell.angle_alpha   90.00
_cell.angle_beta   90.00
_cell.angle_gamma   90.00
#
_symmetry.space_group_name_H-M   'P 1'
#
loop_
_entity.id
_entity.type
_entity.pdbx_description
1 polymer ?
#
loop_
_entity_poly.entity_id
_entity_poly.type
_entity_poly.pdbx_seq_one_letter_code
_entity_poly.pdbx_strand_id
1 'polypeptide(L)'
;MIDLISVQGPLGRRGGRAPEAEGRNMDHLCLRVQPFEEKAILTFLKNSGVEHVPKVQNNFGAEGTGPSIHFTDPDGNEIELKGPAIAAQGEA
;
A
#
# COMPACT_ATOMS: atom_id res chain seq x y z
N MET A 1 13.80 -8.34 -0.72
CA MET A 1 12.92 -9.27 -1.46
C MET A 1 11.64 -9.50 -0.67
N ILE A 2 10.54 -9.58 -1.35
CA ILE A 2 9.24 -9.88 -0.74
C ILE A 2 8.71 -11.15 -1.38
N ASP A 3 8.38 -12.13 -0.55
CA ASP A 3 7.83 -13.39 -1.04
C ASP A 3 6.32 -13.42 -0.80
N LEU A 4 5.59 -13.69 -1.85
CA LEU A 4 4.14 -13.86 -1.77
C LEU A 4 3.85 -15.36 -1.78
N ILE A 5 3.25 -15.84 -0.69
CA ILE A 5 3.03 -17.27 -0.50
C ILE A 5 1.53 -17.57 -0.54
N SER A 6 1.12 -18.41 -1.50
CA SER A 6 -0.27 -18.84 -1.57
C SER A 6 -0.63 -19.71 -0.36
N VAL A 7 -1.75 -19.39 0.27
CA VAL A 7 -2.21 -20.20 1.42
C VAL A 7 -2.62 -21.62 0.99
N GLN A 8 -2.88 -21.82 -0.29
CA GLN A 8 -3.28 -23.13 -0.82
C GLN A 8 -2.09 -23.95 -1.29
N GLY A 9 -0.92 -23.35 -1.42
CA GLY A 9 0.28 -24.05 -1.85
C GLY A 9 0.97 -24.76 -0.70
N PRO A 10 2.03 -25.55 -1.02
CA PRO A 10 2.71 -26.31 0.03
C PRO A 10 3.26 -25.48 1.17
N LEU A 11 3.82 -24.32 0.86
CA LEU A 11 4.38 -23.45 1.90
C LEU A 11 3.29 -22.77 2.71
N GLY A 12 2.23 -22.31 2.05
CA GLY A 12 1.14 -21.65 2.74
C GLY A 12 0.38 -22.55 3.69
N ARG A 13 0.19 -23.80 3.30
CA ARG A 13 -0.48 -24.80 4.14
C ARG A 13 0.26 -25.06 5.44
N ARG A 14 1.56 -24.90 5.44
CA ARG A 14 2.39 -25.09 6.63
C ARG A 14 2.24 -23.92 7.60
N GLY A 15 1.76 -22.79 7.12
CA GLY A 15 1.59 -21.60 7.93
C GLY A 15 0.36 -21.60 8.81
N GLY A 16 -0.48 -22.63 8.70
CA GLY A 16 -1.68 -22.72 9.51
C GLY A 16 -2.87 -22.02 8.88
N ARG A 17 -3.74 -21.48 9.71
CA ARG A 17 -4.97 -20.86 9.24
C ARG A 17 -4.69 -19.63 8.40
N ALA A 18 -5.43 -19.48 7.29
CA ALA A 18 -5.29 -18.32 6.43
C ALA A 18 -5.68 -17.04 7.17
N PRO A 19 -4.99 -15.91 6.93
CA PRO A 19 -5.38 -14.65 7.54
C PRO A 19 -6.73 -14.16 7.01
N GLU A 20 -7.44 -13.44 7.85
CA GLU A 20 -8.74 -12.86 7.51
C GLU A 20 -8.76 -11.38 7.89
N ALA A 21 -9.90 -10.73 7.67
CA ALA A 21 -10.03 -9.31 7.96
C ALA A 21 -9.70 -8.97 9.42
N GLU A 22 -10.08 -9.84 10.35
CA GLU A 22 -9.80 -9.63 11.77
C GLU A 22 -8.48 -10.23 12.21
N GLY A 23 -7.94 -11.17 11.43
CA GLY A 23 -6.68 -11.83 11.75
C GLY A 23 -5.62 -11.56 10.73
N ARG A 24 -5.52 -10.32 10.25
CA ARG A 24 -4.50 -9.96 9.26
C ARG A 24 -3.12 -10.15 9.82
N ASN A 25 -2.24 -10.65 8.98
CA ASN A 25 -0.84 -10.85 9.38
C ASN A 25 0.03 -9.61 9.18
N MET A 26 -0.53 -8.57 8.58
CA MET A 26 0.20 -7.34 8.30
C MET A 26 -0.78 -6.17 8.25
N ASP A 27 -0.42 -5.04 8.85
CA ASP A 27 -1.29 -3.88 8.80
C ASP A 27 -1.36 -3.31 7.38
N HIS A 28 -0.22 -2.94 6.83
CA HIS A 28 -0.14 -2.49 5.44
C HIS A 28 1.30 -2.53 4.96
N LEU A 29 1.47 -2.48 3.65
CA LEU A 29 2.77 -2.35 3.00
C LEU A 29 2.83 -0.98 2.35
N CYS A 30 3.89 -0.23 2.64
CA CYS A 30 4.09 1.08 2.03
C CYS A 30 5.21 0.99 1.00
N LEU A 31 4.92 1.40 -0.22
CA LEU A 31 5.90 1.46 -1.31
C LEU A 31 6.14 2.91 -1.68
N ARG A 32 7.41 3.27 -1.79
CA ARG A 32 7.78 4.61 -2.23
C ARG A 32 7.73 4.69 -3.74
N VAL A 33 7.06 5.71 -4.25
CA VAL A 33 6.87 5.92 -5.69
C VAL A 33 7.46 7.29 -6.06
N GLN A 34 8.31 7.30 -7.07
CA GLN A 34 8.92 8.54 -7.56
C GLN A 34 9.03 8.49 -9.07
N PRO A 35 8.51 9.50 -9.77
CA PRO A 35 7.75 10.63 -9.24
C PRO A 35 6.35 10.23 -8.78
N PHE A 36 5.80 10.95 -7.83
CA PHE A 36 4.44 10.72 -7.37
C PHE A 36 3.51 11.64 -8.17
N GLU A 37 2.90 11.09 -9.20
CA GLU A 37 1.99 11.84 -10.07
C GLU A 37 0.57 11.39 -9.78
N GLU A 38 -0.12 12.18 -9.00
CA GLU A 38 -1.43 11.85 -8.47
C GLU A 38 -2.40 11.34 -9.53
N LYS A 39 -2.61 12.11 -10.59
CA LYS A 39 -3.59 11.75 -11.62
C LYS A 39 -3.24 10.44 -12.29
N ALA A 40 -1.97 10.24 -12.62
CA ALA A 40 -1.53 9.03 -13.28
C ALA A 40 -1.71 7.82 -12.39
N ILE A 41 -1.38 7.95 -11.11
CA ILE A 41 -1.52 6.86 -10.15
C ILE A 41 -2.99 6.50 -9.95
N LEU A 42 -3.84 7.49 -9.72
CA LEU A 42 -5.27 7.25 -9.51
C LEU A 42 -5.90 6.60 -10.74
N THR A 43 -5.55 7.06 -11.94
CA THR A 43 -6.05 6.47 -13.17
C THR A 43 -5.60 5.03 -13.33
N PHE A 44 -4.33 4.76 -13.03
CA PHE A 44 -3.79 3.41 -13.10
C PHE A 44 -4.51 2.47 -12.14
N LEU A 45 -4.72 2.89 -10.91
CA LEU A 45 -5.39 2.07 -9.91
C LEU A 45 -6.83 1.79 -10.32
N LYS A 46 -7.53 2.81 -10.79
CA LYS A 46 -8.90 2.65 -11.26
C LYS A 46 -8.99 1.68 -12.43
N ASN A 47 -8.10 1.82 -13.39
CA ASN A 47 -8.08 0.94 -14.56
C ASN A 47 -7.65 -0.48 -14.22
N SER A 48 -6.97 -0.65 -13.10
CA SER A 48 -6.54 -1.97 -12.63
C SER A 48 -7.57 -2.67 -11.75
N GLY A 49 -8.75 -2.07 -11.58
CA GLY A 49 -9.84 -2.70 -10.85
C GLY A 49 -9.93 -2.33 -9.38
N VAL A 50 -9.19 -1.34 -8.94
CA VAL A 50 -9.32 -0.84 -7.57
C VAL A 50 -10.61 -0.03 -7.47
N GLU A 51 -11.57 -0.55 -6.72
CA GLU A 51 -12.92 0.03 -6.67
C GLU A 51 -13.00 1.35 -5.92
N HIS A 52 -12.29 1.43 -4.81
CA HIS A 52 -12.32 2.61 -3.96
C HIS A 52 -10.93 3.18 -3.83
N VAL A 53 -10.64 4.19 -4.63
CA VAL A 53 -9.36 4.88 -4.55
C VAL A 53 -9.60 6.17 -3.76
N PRO A 54 -9.12 6.26 -2.53
CA PRO A 54 -9.33 7.45 -1.72
C PRO A 54 -8.48 8.62 -2.24
N LYS A 55 -8.76 9.79 -1.71
CA LYS A 55 -7.98 10.98 -2.05
C LYS A 55 -6.57 10.85 -1.54
N VAL A 56 -5.65 11.52 -2.23
CA VAL A 56 -4.28 11.65 -1.76
C VAL A 56 -4.28 12.41 -0.44
N GLN A 57 -3.53 11.89 0.52
CA GLN A 57 -3.33 12.51 1.82
C GLN A 57 -1.85 12.75 2.04
N ASN A 58 -1.52 13.63 2.95
CA ASN A 58 -0.14 13.83 3.36
C ASN A 58 0.08 13.10 4.67
N ASN A 59 0.91 12.09 4.63
CA ASN A 59 1.17 11.24 5.80
C ASN A 59 2.64 11.20 6.12
N PHE A 60 2.94 10.99 7.39
CA PHE A 60 4.30 10.81 7.87
C PHE A 60 4.84 9.44 7.45
N GLY A 61 6.10 9.36 7.16
CA GLY A 61 6.75 8.11 6.81
C GLY A 61 8.25 8.18 7.05
N ALA A 62 8.98 7.21 6.56
CA ALA A 62 10.42 7.09 6.82
C ALA A 62 11.21 8.32 6.41
N GLU A 63 10.78 9.01 5.38
CA GLU A 63 11.50 10.19 4.86
C GLU A 63 10.86 11.50 5.30
N GLY A 64 9.77 11.45 6.06
CA GLY A 64 9.03 12.63 6.47
C GLY A 64 7.61 12.62 5.92
N THR A 65 6.96 13.78 5.97
CA THR A 65 5.58 13.91 5.51
C THR A 65 5.53 14.13 4.00
N GLY A 66 4.70 13.37 3.34
CA GLY A 66 4.52 13.47 1.89
C GLY A 66 3.21 12.87 1.42
N PRO A 67 2.93 12.99 0.12
CA PRO A 67 1.67 12.48 -0.42
C PRO A 67 1.59 10.97 -0.37
N SER A 68 0.43 10.44 -0.07
CA SER A 68 0.21 9.00 -0.08
C SER A 68 -1.21 8.65 -0.46
N ILE A 69 -1.37 7.43 -0.97
CA ILE A 69 -2.65 6.85 -1.33
C ILE A 69 -2.71 5.48 -0.70
N HIS A 70 -3.82 5.18 -0.03
CA HIS A 70 -4.08 3.85 0.52
C HIS A 70 -5.14 3.16 -0.29
N PHE A 71 -4.94 1.89 -0.58
CA PHE A 71 -5.95 1.08 -1.26
C PHE A 71 -5.79 -0.38 -0.83
N THR A 72 -6.78 -1.18 -1.17
CA THR A 72 -6.79 -2.60 -0.82
C THR A 72 -6.58 -3.44 -2.07
N ASP A 73 -5.69 -4.42 -2.00
CA ASP A 73 -5.47 -5.33 -3.12
C ASP A 73 -6.60 -6.39 -3.16
N PRO A 74 -6.64 -7.24 -4.22
CA PRO A 74 -7.71 -8.24 -4.34
C PRO A 74 -7.77 -9.24 -3.17
N ASP A 75 -6.68 -9.43 -2.47
CA ASP A 75 -6.63 -10.37 -1.36
C ASP A 75 -6.90 -9.71 -0.01
N GLY A 76 -7.27 -8.44 -0.01
CA GLY A 76 -7.60 -7.74 1.22
C GLY A 76 -6.41 -7.12 1.94
N ASN A 77 -5.24 -7.09 1.33
CA ASN A 77 -4.09 -6.45 1.91
C ASN A 77 -4.14 -4.95 1.68
N GLU A 78 -3.81 -4.17 2.70
CA GLU A 78 -3.76 -2.74 2.55
C GLU A 78 -2.40 -2.29 2.03
N ILE A 79 -2.42 -1.49 0.98
CA ILE A 79 -1.22 -1.00 0.32
C ILE A 79 -1.21 0.52 0.39
N GLU A 80 -0.06 1.07 0.72
CA GLU A 80 0.15 2.51 0.68
C GLU A 80 1.19 2.82 -0.39
N LEU A 81 0.87 3.75 -1.29
CA LEU A 81 1.83 4.29 -2.23
C LEU A 81 2.19 5.68 -1.75
N LYS A 82 3.46 5.92 -1.48
CA LYS A 82 3.90 7.16 -0.87
C LYS A 82 4.95 7.83 -1.74
N GLY A 83 4.76 9.12 -1.97
CA GLY A 83 5.73 9.92 -2.69
C GLY A 83 6.83 10.45 -1.79
N PRO A 84 7.80 11.15 -2.39
CA PRO A 84 8.89 11.76 -1.61
C PRO A 84 8.35 12.73 -0.57
N ALA A 85 9.08 12.88 0.52
CA ALA A 85 8.73 13.85 1.54
C ALA A 85 8.73 15.26 0.95
N ILE A 86 7.81 16.10 1.45
CA ILE A 86 7.72 17.49 1.02
C ILE A 86 8.89 18.23 1.65
N ALA A 87 9.73 18.75 0.79
CA ALA A 87 10.97 19.37 1.24
C ALA A 87 10.73 20.57 2.13
N ALA A 88 11.39 20.62 3.26
CA ALA A 88 11.46 21.74 4.18
C ALA A 88 10.12 22.21 4.75
N GLN A 89 9.04 21.57 4.39
CA GLN A 89 7.76 21.96 4.88
C GLN A 89 7.55 21.46 6.27
N GLY A 90 7.47 22.03 7.20
CA GLY A 90 7.34 21.49 8.55
C GLY A 90 8.64 21.38 9.27
N GLU A 91 9.72 21.42 8.56
CA GLU A 91 11.02 21.47 9.21
C GLU A 91 11.57 22.85 9.22
N ALA A 92 10.96 23.71 8.49
CA ALA A 92 11.45 25.08 8.35
C ALA A 92 11.53 25.81 9.66
#